data_94acac28e50496b5222b8cd71e40d8bf
#
_entry.id   94acac28e50496b5222b8cd71e40d8bf
#
_cell.length_a   1.000
_cell.length_b   1.000
_cell.length_c   1.000
_cell.angle_alpha   90.00
_cell.angle_beta   90.00
_cell.angle_gamma   90.00
#
_symmetry.space_group_name_H-M   'P 1'
#
loop_
_entity.id
_entity.type
_entity.pdbx_description
1 polymer ?
#
loop_
_entity_poly.entity_id
_entity_poly.type
_entity_poly.pdbx_seq_one_letter_code
_entity_poly.pdbx_strand_id
1 'polypeptide(L)'
;MFSPKLREFARKCYLTNIGQNLLVLLKWTGFSLLSGLLIGGVSTLFATLLGKAIQLRASYSWLLFLLPVAGLAITALYHFCGQSNDRGTNFVIASIHANEETPARVAPLIFISTILTQLCGGSAGREGAALQIGGSLGNLLGKIVHLDDEDRHVLIMCGMSAAFAALFGTPMAAAVFSMEMVSVGIMYYSALVPCVMSALIGAHLASTFGVHAEKFTIVSIPSFSIDGAAKTVLLGILCAAVSILLCIILHKVGGLLKTYIKNVYLRAIVSALIVIVFAFLLPDGKSYLGSGSNLIEQSIQEETIFPAAFLIKMLFTAVTLGGGFKGGEIVPSFCVGAAFGCFFGSLARFAPSLCAAMGMVAVFCGVTNCPITSILIAFELFGFDSAHYMILAIAVSYAMSGYYGLYADQTIVYSKYRTKFINRKTNH
;
A
#
# COMPACT_ATOMS: atom_id res chain seq x y z
N MET A 1 1.10 56.58 -2.31
CA MET A 1 2.52 56.42 -2.73
C MET A 1 3.33 56.10 -1.49
N PHE A 2 3.84 54.88 -1.30
CA PHE A 2 4.57 54.47 -0.11
C PHE A 2 5.94 55.14 -0.04
N SER A 3 6.37 55.55 1.18
CA SER A 3 7.65 56.21 1.37
C SER A 3 8.82 55.29 0.96
N PRO A 4 9.97 55.85 0.51
CA PRO A 4 11.14 55.07 0.11
C PRO A 4 11.61 54.09 1.20
N LYS A 5 11.56 54.52 2.47
CA LYS A 5 11.90 53.69 3.65
C LYS A 5 10.96 52.48 3.82
N LEU A 6 9.67 52.63 3.51
CA LEU A 6 8.71 51.54 3.60
C LEU A 6 8.93 50.49 2.48
N ARG A 7 9.35 50.97 1.30
CA ARG A 7 9.72 50.07 0.19
C ARG A 7 11.02 49.32 0.48
N GLU A 8 11.96 49.96 1.07
CA GLU A 8 13.24 49.34 1.46
C GLU A 8 13.05 48.35 2.60
N PHE A 9 12.23 48.67 3.60
CA PHE A 9 11.85 47.76 4.68
C PHE A 9 11.07 46.54 4.13
N ALA A 10 10.08 46.76 3.28
CA ALA A 10 9.32 45.67 2.64
C ALA A 10 10.22 44.77 1.77
N ARG A 11 11.14 45.37 0.99
CA ARG A 11 12.13 44.61 0.20
C ARG A 11 13.10 43.82 1.08
N LYS A 12 13.56 44.39 2.20
CA LYS A 12 14.42 43.67 3.15
C LYS A 12 13.71 42.52 3.84
N CYS A 13 12.49 42.73 4.32
CA CYS A 13 11.66 41.67 4.88
C CYS A 13 11.36 40.57 3.85
N TYR A 14 11.02 40.95 2.61
CA TYR A 14 10.72 39.98 1.51
C TYR A 14 11.97 39.16 1.15
N LEU A 15 13.14 39.80 1.00
CA LEU A 15 14.39 39.09 0.70
C LEU A 15 14.84 38.18 1.85
N THR A 16 14.60 38.60 3.12
CA THR A 16 14.91 37.78 4.29
C THR A 16 14.01 36.51 4.29
N ASN A 17 12.72 36.67 4.03
CA ASN A 17 11.79 35.53 3.96
C ASN A 17 12.12 34.58 2.78
N ILE A 18 12.48 35.13 1.61
CA ILE A 18 12.94 34.28 0.48
C ILE A 18 14.21 33.53 0.86
N GLY A 19 15.17 34.17 1.50
CA GLY A 19 16.41 33.54 1.95
C GLY A 19 16.13 32.38 2.92
N GLN A 20 15.25 32.58 3.90
CA GLN A 20 14.84 31.56 4.85
C GLN A 20 14.12 30.38 4.14
N ASN A 21 13.19 30.67 3.25
CA ASN A 21 12.48 29.64 2.47
C ASN A 21 13.43 28.84 1.59
N LEU A 22 14.44 29.49 0.99
CA LEU A 22 15.46 28.81 0.19
C LEU A 22 16.33 27.87 1.04
N LEU A 23 16.73 28.31 2.25
CA LEU A 23 17.47 27.45 3.18
C LEU A 23 16.67 26.22 3.61
N VAL A 24 15.37 26.39 3.90
CA VAL A 24 14.48 25.28 4.21
C VAL A 24 14.36 24.32 3.01
N LEU A 25 14.20 24.87 1.80
CA LEU A 25 14.16 24.06 0.58
C LEU A 25 15.46 23.28 0.36
N LEU A 26 16.61 23.91 0.54
CA LEU A 26 17.92 23.26 0.42
C LEU A 26 18.11 22.17 1.48
N LYS A 27 17.71 22.43 2.74
CA LYS A 27 17.71 21.44 3.81
C LYS A 27 16.92 20.18 3.40
N TRP A 28 15.67 20.37 2.98
CA TRP A 28 14.80 19.26 2.61
C TRP A 28 15.22 18.59 1.30
N THR A 29 15.81 19.32 0.36
CA THR A 29 16.42 18.72 -0.85
C THR A 29 17.55 17.76 -0.47
N GLY A 30 18.43 18.16 0.45
CA GLY A 30 19.51 17.31 0.96
C GLY A 30 19.00 16.05 1.64
N PHE A 31 18.01 16.16 2.54
CA PHE A 31 17.40 15.01 3.21
C PHE A 31 16.63 14.11 2.26
N SER A 32 15.93 14.67 1.27
CA SER A 32 15.22 13.90 0.25
C SER A 32 16.18 13.11 -0.65
N LEU A 33 17.30 13.72 -1.03
CA LEU A 33 18.35 13.04 -1.79
C LEU A 33 18.92 11.87 -0.99
N LEU A 34 19.26 12.12 0.28
CA LEU A 34 19.80 11.10 1.18
C LEU A 34 18.80 9.95 1.39
N SER A 35 17.55 10.28 1.70
CA SER A 35 16.48 9.31 1.89
C SER A 35 16.18 8.53 0.59
N GLY A 36 16.05 9.22 -0.54
CA GLY A 36 15.80 8.62 -1.84
C GLY A 36 16.89 7.65 -2.30
N LEU A 37 18.16 8.00 -2.08
CA LEU A 37 19.28 7.13 -2.43
C LEU A 37 19.43 5.94 -1.47
N LEU A 38 19.45 6.17 -0.17
CA LEU A 38 19.68 5.10 0.81
C LEU A 38 18.48 4.18 0.92
N ILE A 39 17.30 4.74 1.17
CA ILE A 39 16.10 3.94 1.40
C ILE A 39 15.56 3.40 0.07
N GLY A 40 15.58 4.20 -0.99
CA GLY A 40 15.29 3.74 -2.34
C GLY A 40 16.22 2.62 -2.78
N GLY A 41 17.52 2.70 -2.47
CA GLY A 41 18.50 1.63 -2.74
C GLY A 41 18.20 0.32 -2.01
N VAL A 42 17.90 0.40 -0.71
CA VAL A 42 17.49 -0.79 0.07
C VAL A 42 16.20 -1.39 -0.49
N SER A 43 15.24 -0.55 -0.88
CA SER A 43 13.96 -1.01 -1.44
C SER A 43 14.12 -1.57 -2.85
N THR A 44 15.05 -1.05 -3.65
CA THR A 44 15.43 -1.63 -4.95
C THR A 44 16.04 -3.01 -4.79
N LEU A 45 16.94 -3.18 -3.81
CA LEU A 45 17.50 -4.49 -3.47
C LEU A 45 16.39 -5.47 -3.03
N PHE A 46 15.46 -4.98 -2.20
CA PHE A 46 14.30 -5.76 -1.77
C PHE A 46 13.44 -6.20 -2.97
N ALA A 47 13.11 -5.28 -3.88
CA ALA A 47 12.33 -5.58 -5.08
C ALA A 47 13.02 -6.63 -5.97
N THR A 48 14.33 -6.49 -6.17
CA THR A 48 15.13 -7.40 -6.99
C THR A 48 15.18 -8.80 -6.40
N LEU A 49 15.47 -8.93 -5.10
CA LEU A 49 15.51 -10.23 -4.42
C LEU A 49 14.13 -10.88 -4.35
N LEU A 50 13.09 -10.09 -4.13
CA LEU A 50 11.72 -10.55 -4.12
C LEU A 50 11.30 -11.07 -5.51
N GLY A 51 11.63 -10.35 -6.58
CA GLY A 51 11.40 -10.80 -7.96
C GLY A 51 12.07 -12.15 -8.25
N LYS A 52 13.34 -12.32 -7.83
CA LYS A 52 14.04 -13.63 -7.93
C LYS A 52 13.36 -14.73 -7.12
N ALA A 53 12.88 -14.42 -5.91
CA ALA A 53 12.16 -15.39 -5.07
C ALA A 53 10.84 -15.84 -5.74
N ILE A 54 10.09 -14.92 -6.34
CA ILE A 54 8.85 -15.22 -7.08
C ILE A 54 9.15 -16.09 -8.32
N GLN A 55 10.19 -15.76 -9.09
CA GLN A 55 10.63 -16.55 -10.24
C GLN A 55 11.07 -17.97 -9.83
N LEU A 56 11.84 -18.09 -8.74
CA LEU A 56 12.25 -19.37 -8.20
C LEU A 56 11.05 -20.24 -7.78
N ARG A 57 10.06 -19.63 -7.13
CA ARG A 57 8.81 -20.33 -6.78
C ARG A 57 8.05 -20.79 -8.03
N ALA A 58 8.00 -19.97 -9.08
CA ALA A 58 7.33 -20.33 -10.33
C ALA A 58 8.02 -21.54 -11.00
N SER A 59 9.36 -21.59 -10.93
CA SER A 59 10.16 -22.71 -11.47
C SER A 59 10.06 -23.98 -10.62
N TYR A 60 9.91 -23.86 -9.31
CA TYR A 60 9.94 -24.97 -8.36
C TYR A 60 8.67 -25.01 -7.49
N SER A 61 7.60 -25.59 -8.00
CA SER A 61 6.29 -25.66 -7.31
C SER A 61 6.33 -26.36 -5.95
N TRP A 62 7.33 -27.21 -5.68
CA TRP A 62 7.51 -27.90 -4.40
C TRP A 62 7.87 -26.96 -3.24
N LEU A 63 8.38 -25.75 -3.53
CA LEU A 63 8.67 -24.73 -2.52
C LEU A 63 7.44 -24.36 -1.67
N LEU A 64 6.23 -24.57 -2.18
CA LEU A 64 5.00 -24.38 -1.42
C LEU A 64 4.95 -25.26 -0.16
N PHE A 65 5.50 -26.48 -0.21
CA PHE A 65 5.54 -27.38 0.95
C PHE A 65 6.48 -26.91 2.05
N LEU A 66 7.39 -25.96 1.76
CA LEU A 66 8.25 -25.34 2.77
C LEU A 66 7.54 -24.17 3.49
N LEU A 67 6.30 -23.82 3.15
CA LEU A 67 5.58 -22.74 3.80
C LEU A 67 5.50 -22.90 5.34
N PRO A 68 5.24 -24.09 5.93
CA PRO A 68 5.28 -24.28 7.38
C PRO A 68 6.65 -23.98 7.98
N VAL A 69 7.73 -24.39 7.32
CA VAL A 69 9.12 -24.14 7.76
C VAL A 69 9.44 -22.66 7.71
N ALA A 70 9.02 -21.95 6.63
CA ALA A 70 9.16 -20.52 6.51
C ALA A 70 8.39 -19.78 7.62
N GLY A 71 7.17 -20.24 7.96
CA GLY A 71 6.37 -19.68 9.05
C GLY A 71 7.06 -19.82 10.41
N LEU A 72 7.66 -20.97 10.68
CA LEU A 72 8.48 -21.20 11.88
C LEU A 72 9.71 -20.30 11.93
N ALA A 73 10.44 -20.18 10.81
CA ALA A 73 11.63 -19.34 10.70
C ALA A 73 11.28 -17.85 10.92
N ILE A 74 10.20 -17.35 10.31
CA ILE A 74 9.71 -15.98 10.50
C ILE A 74 9.35 -15.74 11.96
N THR A 75 8.57 -16.65 12.56
CA THR A 75 8.14 -16.52 13.96
C THR A 75 9.33 -16.52 14.91
N ALA A 76 10.30 -17.42 14.70
CA ALA A 76 11.53 -17.49 15.48
C ALA A 76 12.36 -16.20 15.34
N LEU A 77 12.52 -15.68 14.11
CA LEU A 77 13.26 -14.45 13.83
C LEU A 77 12.69 -13.26 14.61
N TYR A 78 11.36 -13.08 14.57
CA TYR A 78 10.67 -12.00 15.32
C TYR A 78 10.76 -12.20 16.83
N HIS A 79 10.70 -13.43 17.31
CA HIS A 79 10.83 -13.76 18.73
C HIS A 79 12.25 -13.44 19.24
N PHE A 80 13.29 -13.93 18.58
CA PHE A 80 14.69 -13.68 18.98
C PHE A 80 15.08 -12.21 18.90
N CYS A 81 14.49 -11.44 17.96
CA CYS A 81 14.74 -10.00 17.87
C CYS A 81 13.86 -9.18 18.81
N GLY A 82 13.06 -9.78 19.69
CA GLY A 82 12.21 -9.09 20.67
C GLY A 82 11.07 -8.27 20.02
N GLN A 83 10.56 -8.72 18.86
CA GLN A 83 9.48 -8.09 18.09
C GLN A 83 8.23 -8.97 17.98
N SER A 84 7.95 -9.80 19.00
CA SER A 84 6.81 -10.71 19.00
C SER A 84 5.45 -10.02 18.89
N ASN A 85 5.35 -8.75 19.28
CA ASN A 85 4.14 -7.92 19.23
C ASN A 85 4.18 -6.90 18.08
N ASP A 86 4.82 -7.24 16.97
CA ASP A 86 4.86 -6.37 15.79
C ASP A 86 3.45 -6.09 15.25
N ARG A 87 3.13 -4.79 15.09
CA ARG A 87 1.86 -4.29 14.56
C ARG A 87 1.89 -4.02 13.04
N GLY A 88 2.98 -4.41 12.38
CA GLY A 88 3.14 -4.22 10.94
C GLY A 88 3.12 -2.74 10.53
N THR A 89 2.40 -2.42 9.45
CA THR A 89 2.31 -1.05 8.92
C THR A 89 1.66 -0.08 9.93
N ASN A 90 0.79 -0.55 10.83
CA ASN A 90 0.22 0.28 11.89
C ASN A 90 1.28 0.92 12.78
N PHE A 91 2.40 0.22 13.00
CA PHE A 91 3.49 0.74 13.82
C PHE A 91 4.15 1.98 13.20
N VAL A 92 4.27 2.03 11.87
CA VAL A 92 4.80 3.20 11.16
C VAL A 92 3.82 4.37 11.23
N ILE A 93 2.52 4.12 11.10
CA ILE A 93 1.48 5.15 11.26
C ILE A 93 1.51 5.73 12.67
N ALA A 94 1.59 4.86 13.68
CA ALA A 94 1.66 5.27 15.08
C ALA A 94 2.93 6.10 15.38
N SER A 95 4.05 5.85 14.70
CA SER A 95 5.28 6.62 14.90
C SER A 95 5.17 8.08 14.41
N ILE A 96 4.25 8.37 13.49
CA ILE A 96 4.00 9.73 13.01
C ILE A 96 2.99 10.46 13.91
N HIS A 97 2.01 9.74 14.49
CA HIS A 97 0.96 10.37 15.30
C HIS A 97 1.25 10.41 16.79
N ALA A 98 1.83 9.35 17.34
CA ALA A 98 1.95 9.14 18.77
C ALA A 98 3.39 9.23 19.28
N ASN A 99 4.33 9.67 18.44
CA ASN A 99 5.76 9.66 18.75
C ASN A 99 6.28 8.28 19.23
N GLU A 100 5.60 7.19 18.84
CA GLU A 100 6.08 5.86 19.13
C GLU A 100 7.35 5.57 18.31
N GLU A 101 8.35 5.03 18.96
CA GLU A 101 9.63 4.76 18.30
C GLU A 101 9.56 3.48 17.46
N THR A 102 9.63 3.60 16.13
CA THR A 102 9.83 2.45 15.25
C THR A 102 11.28 1.97 15.33
N PRO A 103 11.55 0.78 15.89
CA PRO A 103 12.92 0.27 15.98
C PRO A 103 13.51 0.00 14.58
N ALA A 104 14.78 0.40 14.36
CA ALA A 104 15.47 0.17 13.09
C ALA A 104 15.52 -1.31 12.68
N ARG A 105 15.51 -2.24 13.66
CA ARG A 105 15.48 -3.70 13.44
C ARG A 105 14.22 -4.20 12.71
N VAL A 106 13.14 -3.42 12.65
CA VAL A 106 11.93 -3.78 11.89
C VAL A 106 12.24 -3.88 10.40
N ALA A 107 13.09 -3.00 9.85
CA ALA A 107 13.43 -3.01 8.42
C ALA A 107 14.04 -4.34 7.95
N PRO A 108 15.13 -4.86 8.52
CA PRO A 108 15.68 -6.16 8.10
C PRO A 108 14.75 -7.33 8.41
N LEU A 109 13.95 -7.27 9.48
CA LEU A 109 13.00 -8.32 9.84
C LEU A 109 11.91 -8.48 8.78
N ILE A 110 11.24 -7.38 8.43
CA ILE A 110 10.17 -7.42 7.42
C ILE A 110 10.73 -7.73 6.03
N PHE A 111 11.94 -7.25 5.71
CA PHE A 111 12.64 -7.52 4.46
C PHE A 111 12.81 -9.04 4.24
N ILE A 112 13.47 -9.73 5.19
CA ILE A 112 13.73 -11.16 5.10
C ILE A 112 12.42 -11.96 5.16
N SER A 113 11.55 -11.63 6.07
CA SER A 113 10.29 -12.36 6.29
C SER A 113 9.33 -12.29 5.11
N THR A 114 9.24 -11.13 4.44
CA THR A 114 8.41 -11.00 3.24
C THR A 114 8.96 -11.82 2.08
N ILE A 115 10.28 -11.84 1.90
CA ILE A 115 10.92 -12.68 0.87
C ILE A 115 10.64 -14.17 1.15
N LEU A 116 10.77 -14.62 2.40
CA LEU A 116 10.45 -16.01 2.78
C LEU A 116 8.97 -16.35 2.55
N THR A 117 8.06 -15.45 2.92
CA THR A 117 6.62 -15.61 2.68
C THR A 117 6.33 -15.79 1.19
N GLN A 118 6.87 -14.93 0.34
CA GLN A 118 6.63 -14.95 -1.11
C GLN A 118 7.32 -16.14 -1.79
N LEU A 119 8.53 -16.50 -1.37
CA LEU A 119 9.27 -17.66 -1.87
C LEU A 119 8.50 -18.95 -1.66
N CYS A 120 7.89 -19.11 -0.49
CA CYS A 120 7.15 -20.31 -0.13
C CYS A 120 5.65 -20.22 -0.49
N GLY A 121 5.20 -19.18 -1.19
CA GLY A 121 3.83 -19.08 -1.73
C GLY A 121 2.78 -18.56 -0.75
N GLY A 122 3.16 -17.94 0.35
CA GLY A 122 2.21 -17.24 1.21
C GLY A 122 1.49 -16.12 0.47
N SER A 123 0.17 -16.00 0.64
CA SER A 123 -0.66 -15.01 -0.04
C SER A 123 -0.56 -13.65 0.64
N ALA A 124 0.37 -12.83 0.21
CA ALA A 124 0.61 -11.49 0.73
C ALA A 124 1.24 -10.59 -0.34
N GLY A 125 1.10 -9.28 -0.19
CA GLY A 125 1.74 -8.27 -1.02
C GLY A 125 3.15 -7.92 -0.52
N ARG A 126 3.73 -6.89 -1.12
CA ARG A 126 5.10 -6.40 -0.85
C ARG A 126 5.12 -4.93 -0.39
N GLU A 127 4.07 -4.18 -0.70
CA GLU A 127 4.01 -2.73 -0.51
C GLU A 127 3.93 -2.33 0.96
N GLY A 128 3.16 -3.05 1.78
CA GLY A 128 3.14 -2.84 3.23
C GLY A 128 4.51 -3.09 3.87
N ALA A 129 5.28 -4.06 3.33
CA ALA A 129 6.66 -4.27 3.76
C ALA A 129 7.58 -3.09 3.36
N ALA A 130 7.40 -2.55 2.14
CA ALA A 130 8.15 -1.37 1.70
C ALA A 130 7.89 -0.15 2.61
N LEU A 131 6.62 0.09 2.99
CA LEU A 131 6.28 1.16 3.93
C LEU A 131 6.96 0.98 5.28
N GLN A 132 7.02 -0.25 5.79
CA GLN A 132 7.70 -0.56 7.05
C GLN A 132 9.22 -0.39 6.93
N ILE A 133 9.85 -0.84 5.85
CA ILE A 133 11.27 -0.61 5.55
C ILE A 133 11.53 0.88 5.48
N GLY A 134 10.76 1.60 4.66
CA GLY A 134 10.91 3.04 4.45
C GLY A 134 10.73 3.86 5.73
N GLY A 135 9.67 3.59 6.47
CA GLY A 135 9.37 4.30 7.72
C GLY A 135 10.40 4.03 8.82
N SER A 136 10.81 2.77 8.98
CA SER A 136 11.82 2.37 9.97
C SER A 136 13.19 2.98 9.66
N LEU A 137 13.64 2.95 8.40
CA LEU A 137 14.91 3.54 7.99
C LEU A 137 14.84 5.08 8.01
N GLY A 138 13.70 5.68 7.65
CA GLY A 138 13.48 7.13 7.76
C GLY A 138 13.58 7.61 9.19
N ASN A 139 12.98 6.87 10.14
CA ASN A 139 13.11 7.15 11.58
C ASN A 139 14.57 7.01 12.07
N LEU A 140 15.26 5.95 11.65
CA LEU A 140 16.67 5.75 11.98
C LEU A 140 17.53 6.90 11.46
N LEU A 141 17.33 7.29 10.19
CA LEU A 141 18.06 8.40 9.57
C LEU A 141 17.82 9.71 10.32
N GLY A 142 16.55 10.02 10.70
CA GLY A 142 16.21 11.19 11.49
C GLY A 142 16.92 11.24 12.86
N LYS A 143 17.07 10.07 13.51
CA LYS A 143 17.82 9.94 14.76
C LYS A 143 19.33 10.19 14.57
N ILE A 144 19.91 9.61 13.51
CA ILE A 144 21.36 9.78 13.21
C ILE A 144 21.70 11.25 12.96
N VAL A 145 20.83 11.97 12.25
CA VAL A 145 21.05 13.39 11.95
C VAL A 145 20.49 14.33 13.01
N HIS A 146 20.02 13.79 14.15
CA HIS A 146 19.54 14.52 15.33
C HIS A 146 18.42 15.54 15.01
N LEU A 147 17.46 15.15 14.16
CA LEU A 147 16.27 15.96 13.87
C LEU A 147 15.33 15.99 15.09
N ASP A 148 14.61 17.10 15.24
CA ASP A 148 13.47 17.17 16.16
C ASP A 148 12.33 16.24 15.72
N ASP A 149 11.32 16.07 16.56
CA ASP A 149 10.25 15.12 16.33
C ASP A 149 9.44 15.47 15.07
N GLU A 150 9.18 16.76 14.81
CA GLU A 150 8.39 17.23 13.67
C GLU A 150 9.11 16.95 12.34
N ASP A 151 10.38 17.33 12.25
CA ASP A 151 11.24 17.07 11.08
C ASP A 151 11.45 15.55 10.88
N ARG A 152 11.53 14.79 11.97
CA ARG A 152 11.65 13.32 11.92
C ARG A 152 10.41 12.67 11.33
N HIS A 153 9.19 13.15 11.63
CA HIS A 153 7.96 12.67 11.00
C HIS A 153 7.98 12.90 9.47
N VAL A 154 8.47 14.06 9.03
CA VAL A 154 8.63 14.32 7.59
C VAL A 154 9.62 13.34 6.96
N LEU A 155 10.74 13.04 7.64
CA LEU A 155 11.74 12.11 7.11
C LEU A 155 11.25 10.65 7.08
N ILE A 156 10.40 10.24 8.04
CA ILE A 156 9.68 8.95 8.00
C ILE A 156 8.81 8.88 6.74
N MET A 157 8.00 9.92 6.46
CA MET A 157 7.18 9.99 5.25
C MET A 157 8.02 9.99 3.96
N CYS A 158 9.17 10.68 3.94
CA CYS A 158 10.13 10.60 2.82
C CYS A 158 10.64 9.18 2.59
N GLY A 159 10.97 8.47 3.66
CA GLY A 159 11.42 7.08 3.58
C GLY A 159 10.33 6.15 3.05
N MET A 160 9.10 6.28 3.54
CA MET A 160 7.93 5.54 3.03
C MET A 160 7.72 5.81 1.54
N SER A 161 7.79 7.09 1.15
CA SER A 161 7.62 7.56 -0.22
C SER A 161 8.68 6.97 -1.17
N ALA A 162 9.96 7.04 -0.78
CA ALA A 162 11.07 6.48 -1.56
C ALA A 162 10.93 4.95 -1.71
N ALA A 163 10.61 4.25 -0.62
CA ALA A 163 10.50 2.80 -0.62
C ALA A 163 9.32 2.32 -1.46
N PHE A 164 8.16 2.95 -1.33
CA PHE A 164 6.97 2.60 -2.12
C PHE A 164 7.20 2.89 -3.61
N ALA A 165 7.75 4.06 -3.95
CA ALA A 165 8.06 4.46 -5.32
C ALA A 165 9.07 3.51 -5.99
N ALA A 166 10.12 3.11 -5.27
CA ALA A 166 11.11 2.17 -5.78
C ALA A 166 10.53 0.78 -6.07
N LEU A 167 9.53 0.35 -5.28
CA LEU A 167 8.94 -0.97 -5.41
C LEU A 167 7.83 -1.04 -6.45
N PHE A 168 7.02 0.03 -6.54
CA PHE A 168 5.79 0.04 -7.33
C PHE A 168 5.93 0.85 -8.64
N GLY A 169 6.91 1.75 -8.70
CA GLY A 169 7.15 2.57 -9.88
C GLY A 169 6.13 3.70 -10.09
N THR A 170 5.42 4.11 -9.05
CA THR A 170 4.41 5.17 -9.06
C THR A 170 4.83 6.32 -8.12
N PRO A 171 5.76 7.19 -8.53
CA PRO A 171 6.34 8.19 -7.64
C PRO A 171 5.36 9.27 -7.17
N MET A 172 4.40 9.68 -8.01
CA MET A 172 3.40 10.68 -7.61
C MET A 172 2.45 10.11 -6.53
N ALA A 173 1.93 8.91 -6.78
CA ALA A 173 1.09 8.22 -5.83
C ALA A 173 1.84 7.90 -4.53
N ALA A 174 3.09 7.47 -4.60
CA ALA A 174 3.93 7.17 -3.44
C ALA A 174 4.14 8.38 -2.52
N ALA A 175 4.40 9.55 -3.11
CA ALA A 175 4.57 10.78 -2.37
C ALA A 175 3.29 11.16 -1.61
N VAL A 176 2.15 11.13 -2.29
CA VAL A 176 0.86 11.49 -1.69
C VAL A 176 0.40 10.43 -0.69
N PHE A 177 0.61 9.13 -0.99
CA PHE A 177 0.22 8.04 -0.11
C PHE A 177 0.87 8.14 1.27
N SER A 178 2.16 8.47 1.32
CA SER A 178 2.90 8.63 2.57
C SER A 178 2.31 9.72 3.48
N MET A 179 1.68 10.75 2.90
CA MET A 179 1.06 11.84 3.64
C MET A 179 -0.43 11.58 3.93
N GLU A 180 -1.14 10.90 3.03
CA GLU A 180 -2.58 10.70 3.09
C GLU A 180 -2.97 9.53 4.00
N MET A 181 -2.16 8.44 4.00
CA MET A 181 -2.48 7.24 4.78
C MET A 181 -2.40 7.42 6.29
N VAL A 182 -1.73 8.47 6.76
CA VAL A 182 -1.53 8.73 8.18
C VAL A 182 -2.83 9.19 8.83
N SER A 183 -3.53 10.17 8.19
CA SER A 183 -4.78 10.76 8.71
C SER A 183 -5.77 11.01 7.59
N VAL A 184 -6.99 10.51 7.76
CA VAL A 184 -8.09 10.79 6.80
C VAL A 184 -8.67 12.18 7.07
N GLY A 185 -8.67 13.02 6.03
CA GLY A 185 -9.20 14.38 6.08
C GLY A 185 -8.18 15.47 6.46
N ILE A 186 -6.94 15.09 6.79
CA ILE A 186 -5.81 16.02 6.96
C ILE A 186 -4.61 15.46 6.21
N MET A 187 -3.91 16.30 5.45
CA MET A 187 -2.68 15.94 4.75
C MET A 187 -1.52 16.82 5.26
N TYR A 188 -0.35 16.21 5.46
CA TYR A 188 0.86 16.91 5.91
C TYR A 188 1.54 17.61 4.73
N TYR A 189 1.01 18.75 4.28
CA TYR A 189 1.51 19.48 3.10
C TYR A 189 2.97 19.96 3.23
N SER A 190 3.48 20.13 4.44
CA SER A 190 4.90 20.43 4.68
C SER A 190 5.83 19.33 4.16
N ALA A 191 5.36 18.09 4.12
CA ALA A 191 6.10 16.94 3.60
C ALA A 191 6.00 16.77 2.07
N LEU A 192 5.18 17.58 1.36
CA LEU A 192 4.90 17.36 -0.07
C LEU A 192 6.18 17.40 -0.91
N VAL A 193 6.95 18.48 -0.81
CA VAL A 193 8.18 18.63 -1.61
C VAL A 193 9.22 17.56 -1.25
N PRO A 194 9.53 17.34 0.04
CA PRO A 194 10.44 16.27 0.44
C PRO A 194 10.00 14.87 -0.04
N CYS A 195 8.74 14.50 0.10
CA CYS A 195 8.22 13.19 -0.32
C CYS A 195 8.27 13.01 -1.84
N VAL A 196 7.90 14.04 -2.62
CA VAL A 196 7.97 13.99 -4.10
C VAL A 196 9.40 13.79 -4.56
N MET A 197 10.36 14.57 -4.03
CA MET A 197 11.77 14.43 -4.40
C MET A 197 12.31 13.05 -4.03
N SER A 198 12.01 12.58 -2.82
CA SER A 198 12.44 11.27 -2.33
C SER A 198 11.87 10.12 -3.17
N ALA A 199 10.57 10.21 -3.55
CA ALA A 199 9.90 9.24 -4.42
C ALA A 199 10.51 9.19 -5.81
N LEU A 200 10.73 10.35 -6.44
CA LEU A 200 11.34 10.44 -7.77
C LEU A 200 12.75 9.84 -7.80
N ILE A 201 13.56 10.13 -6.79
CA ILE A 201 14.92 9.57 -6.68
C ILE A 201 14.85 8.06 -6.47
N GLY A 202 13.98 7.58 -5.58
CA GLY A 202 13.79 6.14 -5.32
C GLY A 202 13.31 5.37 -6.55
N ALA A 203 12.32 5.90 -7.26
CA ALA A 203 11.81 5.29 -8.50
C ALA A 203 12.85 5.29 -9.63
N HIS A 204 13.58 6.41 -9.80
CA HIS A 204 14.65 6.50 -10.80
C HIS A 204 15.77 5.49 -10.51
N LEU A 205 16.21 5.41 -9.25
CA LEU A 205 17.21 4.44 -8.83
C LEU A 205 16.74 3.01 -9.11
N ALA A 206 15.50 2.67 -8.77
CA ALA A 206 14.92 1.35 -9.01
C ALA A 206 14.90 1.00 -10.50
N SER A 207 14.49 1.94 -11.36
CA SER A 207 14.46 1.74 -12.81
C SER A 207 15.87 1.53 -13.40
N THR A 208 16.88 2.21 -12.86
CA THR A 208 18.29 2.05 -13.27
C THR A 208 18.82 0.64 -12.97
N PHE A 209 18.31 0.01 -11.91
CA PHE A 209 18.65 -1.37 -11.57
C PHE A 209 17.67 -2.42 -12.14
N GLY A 210 16.85 -2.04 -13.11
CA GLY A 210 15.97 -2.96 -13.84
C GLY A 210 14.66 -3.32 -13.12
N VAL A 211 14.30 -2.59 -12.06
CA VAL A 211 12.97 -2.70 -11.46
C VAL A 211 12.02 -1.78 -12.23
N HIS A 212 11.18 -2.37 -13.06
CA HIS A 212 10.25 -1.62 -13.90
C HIS A 212 8.92 -1.37 -13.17
N ALA A 213 8.32 -0.21 -13.48
CA ALA A 213 6.97 0.12 -13.04
C ALA A 213 5.95 -0.87 -13.61
N GLU A 214 5.00 -1.30 -12.79
CA GLU A 214 3.85 -2.05 -13.29
C GLU A 214 2.96 -1.10 -14.11
N LYS A 215 2.58 -1.52 -15.31
CA LYS A 215 1.65 -0.81 -16.19
C LYS A 215 0.67 -1.81 -16.78
N PHE A 216 -0.59 -1.46 -16.78
CA PHE A 216 -1.62 -2.30 -17.33
C PHE A 216 -2.34 -1.56 -18.47
N THR A 217 -2.56 -2.26 -19.57
CA THR A 217 -3.30 -1.71 -20.71
C THR A 217 -4.74 -2.18 -20.64
N ILE A 218 -5.68 -1.24 -20.58
CA ILE A 218 -7.12 -1.54 -20.63
C ILE A 218 -7.47 -1.89 -22.08
N VAL A 219 -8.12 -3.05 -22.28
CA VAL A 219 -8.41 -3.59 -23.61
C VAL A 219 -9.40 -2.72 -24.38
N SER A 220 -10.43 -2.23 -23.69
CA SER A 220 -11.46 -1.38 -24.31
C SER A 220 -11.96 -0.32 -23.32
N ILE A 221 -12.01 0.93 -23.79
CA ILE A 221 -12.54 2.07 -23.02
C ILE A 221 -13.70 2.65 -23.83
N PRO A 222 -14.96 2.40 -23.43
CA PRO A 222 -16.11 2.97 -24.10
C PRO A 222 -16.14 4.50 -23.88
N SER A 223 -16.75 5.23 -24.83
CA SER A 223 -16.97 6.66 -24.66
C SER A 223 -17.84 6.93 -23.41
N PHE A 224 -17.55 8.03 -22.71
CA PHE A 224 -18.28 8.38 -21.50
C PHE A 224 -19.77 8.65 -21.83
N SER A 225 -20.66 7.92 -21.16
CA SER A 225 -22.10 7.97 -21.38
C SER A 225 -22.85 7.90 -20.05
N ILE A 226 -24.11 8.30 -20.03
CA ILE A 226 -24.97 8.23 -18.84
C ILE A 226 -25.14 6.79 -18.35
N ASP A 227 -25.31 5.82 -19.27
CA ASP A 227 -25.38 4.38 -18.93
C ASP A 227 -24.07 3.90 -18.33
N GLY A 228 -22.93 4.24 -18.95
CA GLY A 228 -21.61 3.90 -18.42
C GLY A 228 -21.35 4.52 -17.06
N ALA A 229 -21.76 5.79 -16.85
CA ALA A 229 -21.65 6.45 -15.55
C ALA A 229 -22.53 5.77 -14.48
N ALA A 230 -23.76 5.38 -14.80
CA ALA A 230 -24.65 4.67 -13.88
C ALA A 230 -24.08 3.31 -13.47
N LYS A 231 -23.54 2.53 -14.42
CA LYS A 231 -22.85 1.27 -14.15
C LYS A 231 -21.59 1.46 -13.29
N THR A 232 -20.84 2.54 -13.53
CA THR A 232 -19.66 2.91 -12.75
C THR A 232 -20.02 3.27 -11.30
N VAL A 233 -21.09 4.03 -11.09
CA VAL A 233 -21.61 4.34 -9.75
C VAL A 233 -22.00 3.06 -9.01
N LEU A 234 -22.74 2.16 -9.68
CA LEU A 234 -23.11 0.87 -9.09
C LEU A 234 -21.88 0.04 -8.74
N LEU A 235 -20.89 -0.05 -9.64
CA LEU A 235 -19.61 -0.72 -9.36
C LEU A 235 -18.91 -0.10 -8.16
N GLY A 236 -18.85 1.24 -8.06
CA GLY A 236 -18.23 1.95 -6.93
C GLY A 236 -18.90 1.62 -5.59
N ILE A 237 -20.23 1.55 -5.54
CA ILE A 237 -20.99 1.14 -4.35
C ILE A 237 -20.65 -0.31 -3.96
N LEU A 238 -20.61 -1.21 -4.92
CA LEU A 238 -20.29 -2.62 -4.68
C LEU A 238 -18.82 -2.80 -4.28
N CYS A 239 -17.89 -2.05 -4.87
CA CYS A 239 -16.48 -2.04 -4.46
C CYS A 239 -16.30 -1.54 -3.02
N ALA A 240 -17.11 -0.58 -2.58
CA ALA A 240 -17.13 -0.16 -1.19
C ALA A 240 -17.58 -1.31 -0.25
N ALA A 241 -18.62 -2.05 -0.62
CA ALA A 241 -19.03 -3.23 0.15
C ALA A 241 -17.96 -4.31 0.18
N VAL A 242 -17.29 -4.58 -0.96
CA VAL A 242 -16.16 -5.51 -1.07
C VAL A 242 -14.97 -5.05 -0.22
N SER A 243 -14.67 -3.75 -0.16
CA SER A 243 -13.61 -3.20 0.68
C SER A 243 -13.90 -3.38 2.17
N ILE A 244 -15.14 -3.14 2.61
CA ILE A 244 -15.59 -3.38 4.00
C ILE A 244 -15.46 -4.87 4.32
N LEU A 245 -15.91 -5.75 3.43
CA LEU A 245 -15.82 -7.20 3.60
C LEU A 245 -14.38 -7.66 3.74
N LEU A 246 -13.46 -7.14 2.92
CA LEU A 246 -12.04 -7.44 2.99
C LEU A 246 -11.45 -7.03 4.35
N CYS A 247 -11.73 -5.82 4.83
CA CYS A 247 -11.29 -5.36 6.15
C CYS A 247 -11.80 -6.30 7.26
N ILE A 248 -13.09 -6.63 7.24
CA ILE A 248 -13.71 -7.52 8.24
C ILE A 248 -13.07 -8.91 8.20
N ILE A 249 -12.87 -9.50 7.01
CA ILE A 249 -12.29 -10.85 6.88
C ILE A 249 -10.86 -10.86 7.41
N LEU A 250 -10.02 -9.90 7.02
CA LEU A 250 -8.63 -9.83 7.47
C LEU A 250 -8.54 -9.73 9.00
N HIS A 251 -9.31 -8.86 9.62
CA HIS A 251 -9.30 -8.67 11.07
C HIS A 251 -9.93 -9.84 11.83
N LYS A 252 -11.10 -10.33 11.38
CA LYS A 252 -11.78 -11.44 12.06
C LYS A 252 -11.02 -12.76 11.96
N VAL A 253 -10.52 -13.12 10.76
CA VAL A 253 -9.75 -14.36 10.59
C VAL A 253 -8.45 -14.30 11.40
N GLY A 254 -7.75 -13.17 11.38
CA GLY A 254 -6.57 -12.96 12.21
C GLY A 254 -6.88 -13.04 13.71
N GLY A 255 -8.00 -12.46 14.14
CA GLY A 255 -8.47 -12.53 15.52
C GLY A 255 -8.86 -13.96 15.95
N LEU A 256 -9.60 -14.69 15.11
CA LEU A 256 -9.97 -16.08 15.34
C LEU A 256 -8.74 -16.98 15.49
N LEU A 257 -7.80 -16.88 14.54
CA LEU A 257 -6.55 -17.65 14.60
C LEU A 257 -5.77 -17.37 15.89
N LYS A 258 -5.71 -16.12 16.34
CA LYS A 258 -5.05 -15.75 17.61
C LYS A 258 -5.79 -16.29 18.84
N THR A 259 -7.12 -16.30 18.81
CA THR A 259 -7.97 -16.75 19.92
C THR A 259 -7.90 -18.28 20.10
N TYR A 260 -8.04 -19.03 18.99
CA TYR A 260 -8.07 -20.50 19.04
C TYR A 260 -6.66 -21.11 19.11
N ILE A 261 -5.66 -20.47 18.48
CA ILE A 261 -4.28 -20.97 18.44
C ILE A 261 -3.34 -19.95 19.09
N LYS A 262 -3.26 -20.02 20.42
CA LYS A 262 -2.45 -19.11 21.25
C LYS A 262 -0.95 -19.23 20.97
N ASN A 263 -0.47 -20.47 20.69
CA ASN A 263 0.93 -20.69 20.35
C ASN A 263 1.23 -20.16 18.95
N VAL A 264 2.11 -19.15 18.85
CA VAL A 264 2.44 -18.46 17.59
C VAL A 264 3.08 -19.39 16.57
N TYR A 265 3.89 -20.36 17.01
CA TYR A 265 4.53 -21.34 16.13
C TYR A 265 3.51 -22.31 15.54
N LEU A 266 2.61 -22.85 16.38
CA LEU A 266 1.54 -23.75 15.93
C LEU A 266 0.59 -23.03 14.99
N ARG A 267 0.28 -21.76 15.25
CA ARG A 267 -0.56 -20.93 14.39
C ARG A 267 0.04 -20.75 13.00
N ALA A 268 1.35 -20.51 12.90
CA ALA A 268 2.05 -20.41 11.63
C ALA A 268 1.99 -21.72 10.83
N ILE A 269 2.19 -22.87 11.47
CA ILE A 269 2.11 -24.21 10.84
C ILE A 269 0.68 -24.46 10.35
N VAL A 270 -0.34 -24.28 11.20
CA VAL A 270 -1.74 -24.55 10.84
C VAL A 270 -2.18 -23.66 9.68
N SER A 271 -1.84 -22.37 9.72
CA SER A 271 -2.17 -21.44 8.62
C SER A 271 -1.47 -21.83 7.32
N ALA A 272 -0.21 -22.25 7.38
CA ALA A 272 0.50 -22.75 6.21
C ALA A 272 -0.17 -23.99 5.61
N LEU A 273 -0.58 -24.94 6.45
CA LEU A 273 -1.29 -26.15 6.01
C LEU A 273 -2.63 -25.81 5.36
N ILE A 274 -3.40 -24.87 5.93
CA ILE A 274 -4.65 -24.40 5.34
C ILE A 274 -4.40 -23.81 3.94
N VAL A 275 -3.39 -22.94 3.79
CA VAL A 275 -3.03 -22.34 2.50
C VAL A 275 -2.63 -23.43 1.49
N ILE A 276 -1.83 -24.41 1.89
CA ILE A 276 -1.42 -25.54 1.03
C ILE A 276 -2.65 -26.34 0.60
N VAL A 277 -3.51 -26.73 1.54
CA VAL A 277 -4.72 -27.51 1.23
C VAL A 277 -5.63 -26.75 0.25
N PHE A 278 -5.85 -25.45 0.50
CA PHE A 278 -6.65 -24.63 -0.40
C PHE A 278 -6.02 -24.49 -1.79
N ALA A 279 -4.70 -24.39 -1.88
CA ALA A 279 -3.99 -24.29 -3.15
C ALA A 279 -4.13 -25.56 -4.04
N PHE A 280 -4.41 -26.71 -3.45
CA PHE A 280 -4.63 -27.96 -4.18
C PHE A 280 -6.11 -28.34 -4.33
N LEU A 281 -6.97 -27.91 -3.40
CA LEU A 281 -8.39 -28.28 -3.40
C LEU A 281 -9.24 -27.36 -4.29
N LEU A 282 -8.88 -26.07 -4.39
CA LEU A 282 -9.67 -25.10 -5.13
C LEU A 282 -9.26 -25.05 -6.60
N PRO A 283 -10.21 -24.77 -7.52
CA PRO A 283 -9.89 -24.53 -8.92
C PRO A 283 -8.85 -23.41 -9.04
N ASP A 284 -7.80 -23.66 -9.80
CA ASP A 284 -6.66 -22.72 -9.96
C ASP A 284 -6.09 -22.16 -8.65
N GLY A 285 -6.19 -22.95 -7.56
CA GLY A 285 -5.81 -22.50 -6.21
C GLY A 285 -4.40 -21.95 -6.11
N LYS A 286 -3.48 -22.38 -6.99
CA LYS A 286 -2.11 -21.87 -7.06
C LYS A 286 -2.04 -20.41 -7.54
N SER A 287 -2.99 -19.92 -8.31
CA SER A 287 -3.06 -18.54 -8.79
C SER A 287 -3.35 -17.54 -7.68
N TYR A 288 -3.90 -17.99 -6.54
CA TYR A 288 -4.17 -17.16 -5.36
C TYR A 288 -2.95 -17.01 -4.42
N LEU A 289 -1.86 -17.72 -4.69
CA LEU A 289 -0.61 -17.62 -3.94
C LEU A 289 0.15 -16.31 -4.27
N GLY A 290 0.98 -15.88 -3.35
CA GLY A 290 1.77 -14.66 -3.50
C GLY A 290 0.92 -13.38 -3.54
N SER A 291 1.35 -12.36 -4.28
CA SER A 291 0.68 -11.07 -4.39
C SER A 291 -0.68 -11.14 -5.11
N GLY A 292 -0.82 -12.04 -6.08
CA GLY A 292 -1.98 -12.13 -6.96
C GLY A 292 -1.86 -11.29 -8.24
N SER A 293 -0.66 -10.86 -8.61
CA SER A 293 -0.44 -10.08 -9.84
C SER A 293 -0.95 -10.79 -11.09
N ASN A 294 -0.81 -12.11 -11.16
CA ASN A 294 -1.34 -12.90 -12.29
C ASN A 294 -2.88 -12.79 -12.42
N LEU A 295 -3.61 -12.74 -11.28
CA LEU A 295 -5.06 -12.58 -11.30
C LEU A 295 -5.46 -11.15 -11.73
N ILE A 296 -4.65 -10.15 -11.40
CA ILE A 296 -4.85 -8.77 -11.88
C ILE A 296 -4.68 -8.74 -13.39
N GLU A 297 -3.60 -9.32 -13.90
CA GLU A 297 -3.30 -9.38 -15.34
C GLU A 297 -4.40 -10.14 -16.10
N GLN A 298 -4.80 -11.30 -15.60
CA GLN A 298 -5.92 -12.08 -16.15
C GLN A 298 -7.23 -11.28 -16.18
N SER A 299 -7.56 -10.57 -15.11
CA SER A 299 -8.78 -9.76 -15.02
C SER A 299 -8.80 -8.60 -16.01
N ILE A 300 -7.64 -7.97 -16.25
CA ILE A 300 -7.54 -6.77 -17.09
C ILE A 300 -7.30 -7.13 -18.57
N GLN A 301 -6.43 -8.10 -18.86
CA GLN A 301 -6.03 -8.41 -20.23
C GLN A 301 -6.86 -9.52 -20.86
N GLU A 302 -7.19 -10.59 -20.12
CA GLU A 302 -7.96 -11.72 -20.63
C GLU A 302 -9.48 -11.52 -20.45
N GLU A 303 -9.91 -10.53 -19.68
CA GLU A 303 -11.31 -10.20 -19.39
C GLU A 303 -12.12 -11.38 -18.81
N THR A 304 -11.42 -12.36 -18.23
CA THR A 304 -12.02 -13.59 -17.71
C THR A 304 -11.51 -13.88 -16.31
N ILE A 305 -12.41 -14.17 -15.38
CA ILE A 305 -12.06 -14.53 -14.00
C ILE A 305 -13.10 -15.47 -13.41
N PHE A 306 -12.68 -16.36 -12.53
CA PHE A 306 -13.61 -17.17 -11.75
C PHE A 306 -14.46 -16.26 -10.85
N PRO A 307 -15.81 -16.36 -10.86
CA PRO A 307 -16.69 -15.41 -10.15
C PRO A 307 -16.39 -15.22 -8.66
N ALA A 308 -15.94 -16.27 -7.97
CA ALA A 308 -15.60 -16.23 -6.56
C ALA A 308 -14.10 -15.91 -6.29
N ALA A 309 -13.30 -15.60 -7.31
CA ALA A 309 -11.86 -15.39 -7.17
C ALA A 309 -11.51 -14.33 -6.13
N PHE A 310 -12.25 -13.23 -6.09
CA PHE A 310 -12.05 -12.16 -5.11
C PHE A 310 -12.23 -12.64 -3.66
N LEU A 311 -13.23 -13.51 -3.38
CA LEU A 311 -13.47 -14.09 -2.04
C LEU A 311 -12.36 -15.07 -1.67
N ILE A 312 -11.95 -15.92 -2.60
CA ILE A 312 -10.87 -16.88 -2.39
C ILE A 312 -9.58 -16.14 -2.06
N LYS A 313 -9.25 -15.09 -2.82
CA LYS A 313 -8.05 -14.26 -2.56
C LYS A 313 -8.09 -13.60 -1.19
N MET A 314 -9.25 -13.08 -0.75
CA MET A 314 -9.42 -12.54 0.60
C MET A 314 -9.09 -13.58 1.67
N LEU A 315 -9.61 -14.82 1.51
CA LEU A 315 -9.38 -15.90 2.49
C LEU A 315 -7.91 -16.34 2.53
N PHE A 316 -7.26 -16.53 1.37
CA PHE A 316 -5.85 -16.87 1.31
C PHE A 316 -4.98 -15.84 2.03
N THR A 317 -5.24 -14.56 1.77
CA THR A 317 -4.51 -13.46 2.39
C THR A 317 -4.77 -13.39 3.90
N ALA A 318 -6.03 -13.50 4.31
CA ALA A 318 -6.43 -13.45 5.71
C ALA A 318 -5.82 -14.59 6.54
N VAL A 319 -5.80 -15.82 6.00
CA VAL A 319 -5.17 -16.97 6.64
C VAL A 319 -3.66 -16.81 6.71
N THR A 320 -3.03 -16.35 5.62
CA THR A 320 -1.58 -16.13 5.58
C THR A 320 -1.14 -15.11 6.63
N LEU A 321 -1.70 -13.90 6.57
CA LEU A 321 -1.30 -12.81 7.47
C LEU A 321 -1.75 -13.07 8.93
N GLY A 322 -2.98 -13.61 9.11
CA GLY A 322 -3.48 -14.02 10.41
C GLY A 322 -2.66 -15.12 11.08
N GLY A 323 -2.01 -15.98 10.28
CA GLY A 323 -1.06 -17.01 10.70
C GLY A 323 0.25 -16.46 11.28
N GLY A 324 0.57 -15.19 10.99
CA GLY A 324 1.81 -14.55 11.44
C GLY A 324 2.86 -14.42 10.35
N PHE A 325 2.56 -14.83 9.12
CA PHE A 325 3.39 -14.53 7.96
C PHE A 325 3.46 -13.03 7.73
N LYS A 326 4.53 -12.57 7.11
CA LYS A 326 4.81 -11.16 6.89
C LYS A 326 4.70 -10.79 5.41
N GLY A 327 4.12 -9.62 5.16
CA GLY A 327 3.88 -9.06 3.84
C GLY A 327 2.89 -7.91 3.92
N GLY A 328 2.44 -7.40 2.76
CA GLY A 328 1.47 -6.32 2.67
C GLY A 328 0.07 -6.79 2.28
N GLU A 329 -0.93 -5.98 2.59
CA GLU A 329 -2.34 -6.19 2.23
C GLU A 329 -2.75 -5.40 0.97
N ILE A 330 -1.91 -4.48 0.49
CA ILE A 330 -2.25 -3.53 -0.59
C ILE A 330 -2.45 -4.25 -1.92
N VAL A 331 -1.45 -5.01 -2.43
CA VAL A 331 -1.62 -5.72 -3.71
C VAL A 331 -2.69 -6.80 -3.65
N PRO A 332 -2.85 -7.58 -2.58
CA PRO A 332 -4.05 -8.39 -2.42
C PRO A 332 -5.36 -7.62 -2.53
N SER A 333 -5.45 -6.39 -2.02
CA SER A 333 -6.66 -5.56 -2.20
C SER A 333 -6.87 -5.12 -3.64
N PHE A 334 -5.80 -4.81 -4.38
CA PHE A 334 -5.84 -4.58 -5.82
C PHE A 334 -6.37 -5.81 -6.58
N CYS A 335 -5.84 -6.98 -6.25
CA CYS A 335 -6.26 -8.24 -6.85
C CYS A 335 -7.74 -8.54 -6.59
N VAL A 336 -8.20 -8.35 -5.37
CA VAL A 336 -9.61 -8.49 -4.98
C VAL A 336 -10.48 -7.53 -5.79
N GLY A 337 -10.07 -6.27 -5.91
CA GLY A 337 -10.79 -5.25 -6.66
C GLY A 337 -10.84 -5.53 -8.16
N ALA A 338 -9.71 -5.95 -8.76
CA ALA A 338 -9.62 -6.30 -10.17
C ALA A 338 -10.50 -7.51 -10.51
N ALA A 339 -10.40 -8.58 -9.71
CA ALA A 339 -11.20 -9.79 -9.91
C ALA A 339 -12.71 -9.51 -9.76
N PHE A 340 -13.11 -8.74 -8.74
CA PHE A 340 -14.50 -8.35 -8.56
C PHE A 340 -14.99 -7.43 -9.69
N GLY A 341 -14.19 -6.45 -10.12
CA GLY A 341 -14.53 -5.54 -11.20
C GLY A 341 -14.70 -6.25 -12.54
N CYS A 342 -13.81 -7.20 -12.88
CA CYS A 342 -13.92 -8.04 -14.06
C CYS A 342 -15.22 -8.87 -14.05
N PHE A 343 -15.51 -9.54 -12.93
CA PHE A 343 -16.76 -10.29 -12.74
C PHE A 343 -17.99 -9.39 -12.93
N PHE A 344 -18.00 -8.20 -12.31
CA PHE A 344 -19.09 -7.24 -12.48
C PHE A 344 -19.23 -6.79 -13.94
N GLY A 345 -18.12 -6.46 -14.62
CA GLY A 345 -18.10 -6.02 -16.01
C GLY A 345 -18.71 -7.07 -16.96
N SER A 346 -18.37 -8.34 -16.75
CA SER A 346 -18.92 -9.46 -17.49
C SER A 346 -20.43 -9.60 -17.25
N LEU A 347 -20.89 -9.48 -16.01
CA LEU A 347 -22.31 -9.58 -15.64
C LEU A 347 -23.13 -8.38 -16.19
N ALA A 348 -22.59 -7.17 -16.06
CA ALA A 348 -23.22 -5.92 -16.50
C ALA A 348 -23.07 -5.68 -18.01
N ARG A 349 -22.32 -6.52 -18.73
CA ARG A 349 -21.95 -6.36 -20.14
C ARG A 349 -21.36 -4.96 -20.39
N PHE A 350 -20.38 -4.59 -19.57
CA PHE A 350 -19.76 -3.29 -19.63
C PHE A 350 -18.23 -3.43 -19.45
N ALA A 351 -17.49 -3.44 -20.56
CA ALA A 351 -16.02 -3.45 -20.65
C ALA A 351 -15.32 -4.10 -19.42
N PRO A 352 -15.21 -5.43 -19.35
CA PRO A 352 -14.71 -6.12 -18.16
C PRO A 352 -13.30 -5.67 -17.76
N SER A 353 -12.43 -5.37 -18.73
CA SER A 353 -11.08 -4.83 -18.51
C SER A 353 -11.12 -3.48 -17.80
N LEU A 354 -11.97 -2.55 -18.25
CA LEU A 354 -12.17 -1.26 -17.60
C LEU A 354 -12.75 -1.42 -16.20
N CYS A 355 -13.74 -2.30 -16.04
CA CYS A 355 -14.34 -2.59 -14.73
C CYS A 355 -13.34 -3.22 -13.76
N ALA A 356 -12.42 -4.07 -14.24
CA ALA A 356 -11.32 -4.62 -13.44
C ALA A 356 -10.38 -3.52 -12.95
N ALA A 357 -9.97 -2.62 -13.84
CA ALA A 357 -9.12 -1.49 -13.51
C ALA A 357 -9.79 -0.52 -12.51
N MET A 358 -11.08 -0.17 -12.74
CA MET A 358 -11.87 0.63 -11.78
C MET A 358 -12.01 -0.07 -10.42
N GLY A 359 -12.33 -1.37 -10.42
CA GLY A 359 -12.48 -2.18 -9.22
C GLY A 359 -11.19 -2.22 -8.39
N MET A 360 -10.04 -2.37 -9.06
CA MET A 360 -8.72 -2.36 -8.44
C MET A 360 -8.50 -1.11 -7.60
N VAL A 361 -8.66 0.07 -8.19
CA VAL A 361 -8.40 1.35 -7.50
C VAL A 361 -9.52 1.76 -6.55
N ALA A 362 -10.77 1.38 -6.82
CA ALA A 362 -11.91 1.67 -5.97
C ALA A 362 -11.90 0.85 -4.66
N VAL A 363 -11.54 -0.45 -4.72
CA VAL A 363 -11.38 -1.27 -3.52
C VAL A 363 -10.18 -0.80 -2.71
N PHE A 364 -9.04 -0.49 -3.35
CA PHE A 364 -7.89 0.08 -2.66
C PHE A 364 -8.24 1.37 -1.93
N CYS A 365 -8.98 2.28 -2.58
CA CYS A 365 -9.46 3.50 -1.96
C CYS A 365 -10.32 3.22 -0.72
N GLY A 366 -11.24 2.26 -0.83
CA GLY A 366 -12.14 1.90 0.27
C GLY A 366 -11.42 1.30 1.48
N VAL A 367 -10.37 0.51 1.27
CA VAL A 367 -9.62 -0.13 2.37
C VAL A 367 -8.54 0.76 2.98
N THR A 368 -7.98 1.71 2.21
CA THR A 368 -6.90 2.60 2.69
C THR A 368 -7.40 3.97 3.12
N ASN A 369 -8.60 4.35 2.70
CA ASN A 369 -9.17 5.70 2.89
C ASN A 369 -8.34 6.83 2.22
N CYS A 370 -7.64 6.51 1.12
CA CYS A 370 -6.73 7.42 0.40
C CYS A 370 -7.25 7.74 -1.01
N PRO A 371 -8.24 8.64 -1.18
CA PRO A 371 -8.84 8.90 -2.49
C PRO A 371 -7.88 9.58 -3.46
N ILE A 372 -7.07 10.54 -3.02
CA ILE A 372 -6.14 11.26 -3.91
C ILE A 372 -5.05 10.30 -4.40
N THR A 373 -4.48 9.51 -3.51
CA THR A 373 -3.53 8.46 -3.87
C THR A 373 -4.13 7.48 -4.87
N SER A 374 -5.39 7.05 -4.67
CA SER A 374 -6.05 6.10 -5.58
C SER A 374 -6.23 6.67 -6.99
N ILE A 375 -6.54 7.96 -7.12
CA ILE A 375 -6.61 8.66 -8.41
C ILE A 375 -5.23 8.72 -9.07
N LEU A 376 -4.18 9.03 -8.31
CA LEU A 376 -2.82 9.07 -8.85
C LEU A 376 -2.32 7.68 -9.27
N ILE A 377 -2.60 6.64 -8.48
CA ILE A 377 -2.33 5.25 -8.86
C ILE A 377 -3.05 4.89 -10.16
N ALA A 378 -4.33 5.27 -10.30
CA ALA A 378 -5.08 5.04 -11.53
C ALA A 378 -4.38 5.65 -12.75
N PHE A 379 -3.91 6.88 -12.64
CA PHE A 379 -3.25 7.57 -13.76
C PHE A 379 -1.84 7.02 -14.06
N GLU A 380 -1.07 6.67 -13.03
CA GLU A 380 0.27 6.11 -13.22
C GLU A 380 0.25 4.68 -13.79
N LEU A 381 -0.76 3.85 -13.43
CA LEU A 381 -0.88 2.47 -13.90
C LEU A 381 -1.62 2.33 -15.23
N PHE A 382 -2.67 3.12 -15.46
CA PHE A 382 -3.59 2.94 -16.59
C PHE A 382 -3.60 4.11 -17.58
N GLY A 383 -2.94 5.23 -17.26
CA GLY A 383 -3.01 6.46 -18.06
C GLY A 383 -4.29 7.27 -17.83
N PHE A 384 -4.50 8.27 -18.68
CA PHE A 384 -5.58 9.26 -18.50
C PHE A 384 -6.85 8.97 -19.31
N ASP A 385 -6.83 8.03 -20.25
CA ASP A 385 -7.94 7.78 -21.19
C ASP A 385 -9.24 7.36 -20.48
N SER A 386 -9.11 6.67 -19.35
CA SER A 386 -10.23 6.21 -18.52
C SER A 386 -10.51 7.11 -17.30
N ALA A 387 -9.89 8.30 -17.22
CA ALA A 387 -9.89 9.15 -16.02
C ALA A 387 -11.30 9.43 -15.47
N HIS A 388 -12.27 9.73 -16.31
CA HIS A 388 -13.65 10.04 -15.90
C HIS A 388 -14.30 8.89 -15.14
N TYR A 389 -14.12 7.66 -15.64
CA TYR A 389 -14.64 6.45 -15.02
C TYR A 389 -13.92 6.13 -13.73
N MET A 390 -12.58 6.23 -13.72
CA MET A 390 -11.73 5.96 -12.55
C MET A 390 -12.07 6.89 -11.38
N ILE A 391 -12.10 8.21 -11.62
CA ILE A 391 -12.41 9.22 -10.61
C ILE A 391 -13.80 8.98 -10.02
N LEU A 392 -14.80 8.70 -10.88
CA LEU A 392 -16.18 8.45 -10.44
C LEU A 392 -16.26 7.20 -9.55
N ALA A 393 -15.64 6.08 -9.96
CA ALA A 393 -15.62 4.85 -9.18
C ALA A 393 -14.94 5.04 -7.81
N ILE A 394 -13.77 5.72 -7.79
CA ILE A 394 -13.01 6.02 -6.57
C ILE A 394 -13.83 6.90 -5.63
N ALA A 395 -14.41 7.99 -6.13
CA ALA A 395 -15.18 8.93 -5.32
C ALA A 395 -16.39 8.25 -4.65
N VAL A 396 -17.12 7.44 -5.42
CA VAL A 396 -18.29 6.70 -4.90
C VAL A 396 -17.83 5.65 -3.86
N SER A 397 -16.78 4.90 -4.16
CA SER A 397 -16.25 3.90 -3.22
C SER A 397 -15.76 4.54 -1.92
N TYR A 398 -15.04 5.66 -2.00
CA TYR A 398 -14.61 6.43 -0.83
C TYR A 398 -15.79 6.85 0.04
N ALA A 399 -16.80 7.42 -0.57
CA ALA A 399 -18.00 7.87 0.15
C ALA A 399 -18.74 6.71 0.81
N MET A 400 -18.87 5.56 0.14
CA MET A 400 -19.69 4.43 0.60
C MET A 400 -18.94 3.44 1.50
N SER A 401 -17.59 3.45 1.56
CA SER A 401 -16.79 2.55 2.41
C SER A 401 -16.85 2.83 3.91
N GLY A 402 -17.56 3.87 4.32
CA GLY A 402 -17.70 4.21 5.73
C GLY A 402 -16.37 4.55 6.40
N TYR A 403 -16.22 4.08 7.62
CA TYR A 403 -15.02 4.30 8.43
C TYR A 403 -14.19 3.03 8.60
N TYR A 404 -14.41 2.03 7.75
CA TYR A 404 -13.59 0.82 7.73
C TYR A 404 -12.23 1.09 7.08
N GLY A 405 -11.20 0.36 7.52
CA GLY A 405 -9.86 0.48 6.94
C GLY A 405 -8.96 -0.69 7.34
N LEU A 406 -7.88 -0.88 6.58
CA LEU A 406 -6.84 -1.88 6.88
C LEU A 406 -6.01 -1.51 8.11
N TYR A 407 -5.84 -0.22 8.35
CA TYR A 407 -4.89 0.30 9.33
C TYR A 407 -5.62 0.76 10.60
N ALA A 408 -5.48 -0.04 11.67
CA ALA A 408 -6.10 0.23 12.98
C ALA A 408 -5.68 1.56 13.62
N ASP A 409 -4.44 1.98 13.36
CA ASP A 409 -3.89 3.21 13.92
C ASP A 409 -4.11 4.44 13.03
N GLN A 410 -4.74 4.28 11.86
CA GLN A 410 -5.18 5.40 11.01
C GLN A 410 -6.29 6.18 11.71
N THR A 411 -6.13 7.49 11.79
CA THR A 411 -7.11 8.37 12.43
C THR A 411 -7.97 9.07 11.40
N ILE A 412 -9.29 9.01 11.57
CA ILE A 412 -10.25 9.76 10.75
C ILE A 412 -10.57 11.05 11.48
N VAL A 413 -10.04 12.16 10.98
CA VAL A 413 -10.14 13.47 11.62
C VAL A 413 -11.45 14.16 11.27
N TYR A 414 -11.79 14.16 9.99
CA TYR A 414 -13.05 14.72 9.49
C TYR A 414 -13.95 13.64 8.91
N SER A 415 -15.27 13.81 9.11
CA SER A 415 -16.25 12.88 8.57
C SER A 415 -16.23 12.89 7.03
N LYS A 416 -16.33 11.70 6.41
CA LYS A 416 -16.50 11.55 4.97
C LYS A 416 -17.84 12.06 4.43
N TYR A 417 -18.83 12.23 5.32
CA TYR A 417 -20.22 12.54 4.94
C TYR A 417 -20.64 13.97 5.25
N ARG A 418 -19.98 14.61 6.21
CA ARG A 418 -20.36 15.95 6.71
C ARG A 418 -19.08 16.72 7.08
N THR A 419 -19.11 18.03 6.98
CA THR A 419 -18.05 18.91 7.46
C THR A 419 -18.01 18.94 8.99
N LYS A 420 -17.72 17.79 9.61
CA LYS A 420 -17.69 17.63 11.07
C LYS A 420 -16.37 16.99 11.49
N PHE A 421 -15.73 17.60 12.47
CA PHE A 421 -14.59 17.00 13.17
C PHE A 421 -15.06 15.83 14.03
N ILE A 422 -14.46 14.65 13.87
CA ILE A 422 -14.85 13.43 14.59
C ILE A 422 -13.71 12.77 15.36
N ASN A 423 -12.48 12.91 14.88
CA ASN A 423 -11.24 12.40 15.49
C ASN A 423 -11.38 11.00 16.11
N ARG A 424 -11.54 9.99 15.27
CA ARG A 424 -11.70 8.59 15.70
C ARG A 424 -10.79 7.66 14.89
N LYS A 425 -10.45 6.50 15.45
CA LYS A 425 -9.77 5.44 14.71
C LYS A 425 -10.72 4.76 13.70
N THR A 426 -10.15 4.10 12.71
CA THR A 426 -10.89 3.26 11.75
C THR A 426 -11.62 2.11 12.43
N ASN A 427 -12.72 1.66 11.83
CA ASN A 427 -13.45 0.45 12.27
C ASN A 427 -12.75 -0.81 11.72
N HIS A 428 -12.92 -1.92 12.42
CA HIS A 428 -12.39 -3.23 12.05
C HIS A 428 -13.48 -4.30 12.01
#